data_736b222cfe0a34f51520a617c69fb528
#
_entry.id   736b222cfe0a34f51520a617c69fb528
#
_cell.length_a   1.000
_cell.length_b   1.000
_cell.length_c   1.000
_cell.angle_alpha   90.00
_cell.angle_beta   90.00
_cell.angle_gamma   90.00
#
_symmetry.space_group_name_H-M   'P 1'
#
loop_
_entity.id
_entity.type
_entity.pdbx_description
1 polymer ?
#
loop_
_entity_poly.entity_id
_entity_poly.type
_entity_poly.pdbx_seq_one_letter_code
_entity_poly.pdbx_strand_id
1 'polypeptide(L)'
;MNKSILQNGDLLFMSDQSDLSKAIIETTEKYSHVGIYFDGMLYHASRKRGVAKQKLEEYLAEEKHEVFIYRYPEIDAEIIKERAEKYLGYQYNHSFYPDNGKFYCSQYIAEILPIFDIVPMKFGDGENEISDYWKKYYEELGVPVPVGQPGTNPGQLAKSEKLHYIRKLDY
;
A
#
# COMPACT_ATOMS: atom_id res chain seq x y z
N MET A 1 -10.12 2.55 -20.72
CA MET A 1 -9.50 3.24 -19.56
C MET A 1 -9.10 4.65 -19.91
N ASN A 2 -9.55 5.62 -19.13
CA ASN A 2 -9.19 7.02 -19.37
C ASN A 2 -7.85 7.36 -18.67
N LYS A 3 -6.74 7.08 -19.35
CA LYS A 3 -5.39 7.36 -18.86
C LYS A 3 -5.05 8.84 -18.78
N SER A 4 -5.85 9.71 -19.43
CA SER A 4 -5.54 11.14 -19.54
C SER A 4 -5.60 11.88 -18.20
N ILE A 5 -6.24 11.31 -17.19
CA ILE A 5 -6.34 11.93 -15.86
C ILE A 5 -5.16 11.58 -14.95
N LEU A 6 -4.42 10.51 -15.24
CA LEU A 6 -3.28 10.09 -14.42
C LEU A 6 -2.07 10.97 -14.69
N GLN A 7 -1.38 11.34 -13.62
CA GLN A 7 -0.12 12.06 -13.66
C GLN A 7 0.96 11.26 -12.96
N ASN A 8 2.20 11.40 -13.39
CA ASN A 8 3.32 10.75 -12.73
C ASN A 8 3.38 11.16 -11.26
N GLY A 9 3.50 10.16 -10.39
CA GLY A 9 3.47 10.36 -8.95
C GLY A 9 2.10 10.21 -8.30
N ASP A 10 1.05 9.98 -9.08
CA ASP A 10 -0.27 9.70 -8.51
C ASP A 10 -0.25 8.42 -7.69
N LEU A 11 -0.86 8.47 -6.51
CA LEU A 11 -1.03 7.31 -5.65
C LEU A 11 -2.36 6.64 -6.00
N LEU A 12 -2.32 5.33 -6.17
CA LEU A 12 -3.49 4.52 -6.49
C LEU A 12 -3.81 3.66 -5.28
N PHE A 13 -4.96 3.92 -4.65
CA PHE A 13 -5.45 3.17 -3.50
C PHE A 13 -6.53 2.21 -3.93
N MET A 14 -6.51 1.01 -3.39
CA MET A 14 -7.42 -0.04 -3.82
C MET A 14 -7.70 -1.07 -2.72
N SER A 15 -8.72 -1.87 -2.93
CA SER A 15 -9.05 -2.99 -2.07
C SER A 15 -9.54 -4.16 -2.92
N ASP A 16 -9.24 -5.38 -2.50
CA ASP A 16 -9.74 -6.59 -3.13
C ASP A 16 -10.65 -7.37 -2.16
N GLN A 17 -11.08 -8.55 -2.56
CA GLN A 17 -11.97 -9.40 -1.77
C GLN A 17 -11.23 -10.52 -1.03
N SER A 18 -9.89 -10.50 -0.98
CA SER A 18 -9.12 -11.51 -0.26
C SER A 18 -9.34 -11.42 1.25
N ASP A 19 -9.11 -12.52 1.96
CA ASP A 19 -9.20 -12.54 3.42
C ASP A 19 -8.18 -11.59 4.06
N LEU A 20 -6.98 -11.48 3.48
CA LEU A 20 -5.98 -10.52 3.94
C LEU A 20 -6.46 -9.08 3.78
N SER A 21 -7.02 -8.73 2.61
CA SER A 21 -7.57 -7.39 2.38
C SER A 21 -8.69 -7.05 3.34
N LYS A 22 -9.60 -7.99 3.58
CA LYS A 22 -10.68 -7.79 4.57
C LYS A 22 -10.14 -7.55 5.97
N ALA A 23 -9.11 -8.29 6.38
CA ALA A 23 -8.48 -8.12 7.68
C ALA A 23 -7.78 -6.77 7.79
N ILE A 24 -7.10 -6.33 6.74
CA ILE A 24 -6.45 -5.03 6.68
C ILE A 24 -7.48 -3.90 6.79
N ILE A 25 -8.56 -3.96 6.00
CA ILE A 25 -9.63 -2.96 6.01
C ILE A 25 -10.32 -2.91 7.37
N GLU A 26 -10.61 -4.06 7.97
CA GLU A 26 -11.21 -4.17 9.29
C GLU A 26 -10.38 -3.47 10.37
N THR A 27 -9.06 -3.58 10.27
CA THR A 27 -8.12 -2.99 11.21
C THR A 27 -7.83 -1.50 10.91
N THR A 28 -7.76 -1.14 9.63
CA THR A 28 -7.19 0.15 9.17
C THR A 28 -8.19 1.04 8.42
N GLU A 29 -9.37 0.54 8.15
CA GLU A 29 -10.43 1.20 7.38
C GLU A 29 -10.10 1.42 5.89
N LYS A 30 -11.08 1.26 5.03
CA LYS A 30 -11.20 1.66 3.62
C LYS A 30 -10.31 0.96 2.59
N TYR A 31 -8.97 1.03 2.68
CA TYR A 31 -8.09 0.50 1.64
C TYR A 31 -7.14 -0.57 2.17
N SER A 32 -6.80 -1.54 1.32
CA SER A 32 -5.88 -2.62 1.67
C SER A 32 -4.58 -2.61 0.86
N HIS A 33 -4.51 -1.79 -0.19
CA HIS A 33 -3.33 -1.74 -1.06
C HIS A 33 -3.11 -0.33 -1.60
N VAL A 34 -1.86 0.00 -1.89
CA VAL A 34 -1.47 1.26 -2.50
C VAL A 34 -0.25 1.06 -3.39
N GLY A 35 -0.25 1.74 -4.52
CA GLY A 35 0.88 1.82 -5.42
C GLY A 35 1.06 3.24 -5.94
N ILE A 36 2.09 3.47 -6.72
CA ILE A 36 2.37 4.78 -7.31
C ILE A 36 2.55 4.64 -8.83
N TYR A 37 2.04 5.62 -9.56
CA TYR A 37 2.00 5.59 -11.02
C TYR A 37 3.12 6.43 -11.62
N PHE A 38 3.86 5.84 -12.56
CA PHE A 38 4.83 6.55 -13.41
C PHE A 38 4.80 5.95 -14.81
N ASP A 39 4.58 6.79 -15.82
CA ASP A 39 4.73 6.43 -17.24
C ASP A 39 4.01 5.14 -17.66
N GLY A 40 2.76 4.98 -17.23
CA GLY A 40 1.97 3.78 -17.55
C GLY A 40 2.21 2.59 -16.66
N MET A 41 3.15 2.69 -15.71
CA MET A 41 3.51 1.60 -14.81
C MET A 41 2.98 1.83 -13.40
N LEU A 42 2.57 0.75 -12.76
CA LEU A 42 2.29 0.74 -11.33
C LEU A 42 3.52 0.20 -10.59
N TYR A 43 4.05 1.01 -9.69
CA TYR A 43 5.13 0.59 -8.78
C TYR A 43 4.51 0.28 -7.43
N HIS A 44 4.69 -0.93 -6.94
CA HIS A 44 4.11 -1.33 -5.66
C HIS A 44 4.84 -2.53 -5.05
N ALA A 45 4.62 -2.73 -3.75
CA ALA A 45 5.07 -3.94 -3.06
C ALA A 45 3.85 -4.86 -2.91
N SER A 46 3.92 -6.05 -3.47
CA SER A 46 2.84 -7.04 -3.40
C SER A 46 3.35 -8.38 -2.88
N ARG A 47 2.45 -9.15 -2.27
CA ARG A 47 2.80 -10.49 -1.77
C ARG A 47 3.29 -11.41 -2.88
N LYS A 48 2.74 -11.24 -4.07
CA LYS A 48 3.04 -12.08 -5.23
C LYS A 48 4.40 -11.77 -5.87
N ARG A 49 4.79 -10.49 -5.89
CA ARG A 49 5.94 -10.04 -6.69
C ARG A 49 7.04 -9.35 -5.88
N GLY A 50 6.78 -9.03 -4.61
CA GLY A 50 7.66 -8.12 -3.88
C GLY A 50 7.54 -6.70 -4.41
N VAL A 51 8.60 -5.92 -4.32
CA VAL A 51 8.65 -4.57 -4.91
C VAL A 51 8.89 -4.70 -6.40
N ALA A 52 7.90 -4.31 -7.19
CA ALA A 52 7.93 -4.50 -8.63
C ALA A 52 7.22 -3.35 -9.35
N LYS A 53 7.54 -3.18 -10.62
CA LYS A 53 6.75 -2.35 -11.53
C LYS A 53 6.11 -3.26 -12.57
N GLN A 54 4.85 -2.96 -12.89
CA GLN A 54 4.13 -3.67 -13.93
C GLN A 54 3.24 -2.69 -14.69
N LYS A 55 2.90 -3.03 -15.92
CA LYS A 55 1.98 -2.18 -16.69
C LYS A 55 0.66 -2.06 -15.95
N LEU A 56 0.19 -0.84 -15.74
CA LEU A 56 -1.07 -0.59 -15.03
C LEU A 56 -2.23 -1.34 -15.70
N GLU A 57 -2.27 -1.37 -17.02
CA GLU A 57 -3.32 -2.08 -17.77
C GLU A 57 -3.33 -3.58 -17.46
N GLU A 58 -2.16 -4.19 -17.36
CA GLU A 58 -2.05 -5.61 -17.02
C GLU A 58 -2.50 -5.87 -15.59
N TYR A 59 -2.09 -5.00 -14.67
CA TYR A 59 -2.52 -5.11 -13.27
C TYR A 59 -4.05 -5.03 -13.15
N LEU A 60 -4.67 -4.05 -13.81
CA LEU A 60 -6.12 -3.86 -13.76
C LEU A 60 -6.89 -5.01 -14.42
N ALA A 61 -6.29 -5.68 -15.40
CA ALA A 61 -6.89 -6.86 -16.02
C ALA A 61 -6.80 -8.10 -15.14
N GLU A 62 -5.70 -8.26 -14.40
CA GLU A 62 -5.49 -9.39 -13.48
C GLU A 62 -6.30 -9.23 -12.21
N GLU A 63 -6.32 -8.03 -11.65
CA GLU A 63 -6.89 -7.71 -10.35
C GLU A 63 -8.07 -6.77 -10.51
N LYS A 64 -9.27 -7.29 -10.36
CA LYS A 64 -10.51 -6.49 -10.53
C LYS A 64 -10.84 -5.74 -9.25
N HIS A 65 -10.20 -4.60 -9.06
CA HIS A 65 -10.38 -3.73 -7.90
C HIS A 65 -11.06 -2.43 -8.27
N GLU A 66 -11.67 -1.79 -7.30
CA GLU A 66 -11.94 -0.36 -7.38
C GLU A 66 -10.63 0.36 -7.08
N VAL A 67 -10.28 1.34 -7.91
CA VAL A 67 -9.03 2.08 -7.80
C VAL A 67 -9.34 3.57 -7.66
N PHE A 68 -8.75 4.18 -6.64
CA PHE A 68 -8.98 5.59 -6.29
C PHE A 68 -7.68 6.37 -6.40
N ILE A 69 -7.72 7.49 -7.11
CA ILE A 69 -6.54 8.31 -7.41
C ILE A 69 -6.41 9.41 -6.37
N TYR A 70 -5.24 9.48 -5.73
CA TYR A 70 -4.85 10.57 -4.84
C TYR A 70 -3.57 11.20 -5.37
N ARG A 71 -3.38 12.48 -5.11
CA ARG A 71 -2.24 13.23 -5.63
C ARG A 71 -1.62 14.11 -4.54
N TYR A 72 -0.29 14.07 -4.45
CA TYR A 72 0.47 15.03 -3.67
C TYR A 72 0.87 16.17 -4.61
N PRO A 73 0.27 17.39 -4.49
CA PRO A 73 0.50 18.45 -5.48
C PRO A 73 1.94 18.95 -5.56
N GLU A 74 2.70 18.83 -4.47
CA GLU A 74 4.08 19.32 -4.38
C GLU A 74 5.12 18.26 -4.76
N ILE A 75 4.71 17.13 -5.32
CA ILE A 75 5.61 16.03 -5.64
C ILE A 75 6.64 16.44 -6.71
N ASP A 76 7.89 16.02 -6.49
CA ASP A 76 8.90 15.98 -7.55
C ASP A 76 8.90 14.56 -8.11
N ALA A 77 8.12 14.34 -9.17
CA ALA A 77 7.86 13.02 -9.72
C ALA A 77 9.12 12.29 -10.17
N GLU A 78 10.11 13.02 -10.73
CA GLU A 78 11.36 12.40 -11.19
C GLU A 78 12.20 11.86 -10.04
N ILE A 79 12.34 12.63 -8.97
CA ILE A 79 13.08 12.20 -7.77
C ILE A 79 12.38 11.00 -7.13
N ILE A 80 11.07 11.05 -7.01
CA ILE A 80 10.33 9.94 -6.40
C ILE A 80 10.42 8.69 -7.27
N LYS A 81 10.38 8.83 -8.58
CA LYS A 81 10.57 7.69 -9.49
C LYS A 81 11.94 7.04 -9.31
N GLU A 82 12.99 7.82 -9.18
CA GLU A 82 14.34 7.29 -8.91
C GLU A 82 14.38 6.49 -7.62
N ARG A 83 13.75 7.00 -6.57
CA ARG A 83 13.63 6.27 -5.29
C ARG A 83 12.83 4.98 -5.46
N ALA A 84 11.72 5.05 -6.19
CA ALA A 84 10.89 3.88 -6.46
C ALA A 84 11.68 2.78 -7.16
N GLU A 85 12.50 3.14 -8.14
CA GLU A 85 13.32 2.20 -8.90
C GLU A 85 14.47 1.59 -8.08
N LYS A 86 14.97 2.33 -7.09
CA LYS A 86 16.04 1.87 -6.21
C LYS A 86 15.68 0.57 -5.47
N TYR A 87 14.42 0.40 -5.11
CA TYR A 87 13.97 -0.74 -4.31
C TYR A 87 13.35 -1.87 -5.12
N LEU A 88 13.33 -1.77 -6.44
CA LEU A 88 12.83 -2.87 -7.29
C LEU A 88 13.59 -4.17 -6.99
N GLY A 89 12.84 -5.24 -6.82
CA GLY A 89 13.40 -6.55 -6.49
C GLY A 89 13.47 -6.87 -4.99
N TYR A 90 13.21 -5.90 -4.11
CA TYR A 90 13.14 -6.17 -2.68
C TYR A 90 11.95 -7.09 -2.39
N GLN A 91 12.12 -7.94 -1.37
CA GLN A 91 11.07 -8.89 -0.99
C GLN A 91 9.90 -8.22 -0.27
N TYR A 92 8.72 -8.84 -0.37
CA TYR A 92 7.58 -8.41 0.40
C TYR A 92 7.77 -8.69 1.90
N ASN A 93 7.39 -7.74 2.73
CA ASN A 93 7.48 -7.85 4.18
C ASN A 93 6.23 -8.53 4.75
N HIS A 94 6.21 -9.87 4.75
CA HIS A 94 5.07 -10.64 5.23
C HIS A 94 4.83 -10.53 6.73
N SER A 95 5.87 -10.23 7.52
CA SER A 95 5.74 -10.09 8.97
C SER A 95 5.24 -8.71 9.41
N PHE A 96 5.31 -7.72 8.53
CA PHE A 96 5.02 -6.31 8.81
C PHE A 96 5.95 -5.67 9.85
N TYR A 97 6.99 -6.36 10.30
CA TYR A 97 7.97 -5.78 11.23
C TYR A 97 8.76 -4.66 10.57
N PRO A 98 9.09 -3.58 11.31
CA PRO A 98 9.92 -2.51 10.76
C PRO A 98 11.37 -2.95 10.58
N ASP A 99 12.12 -2.22 9.75
CA ASP A 99 13.59 -2.30 9.63
C ASP A 99 14.16 -3.69 9.31
N ASN A 100 13.46 -4.48 8.50
CA ASN A 100 13.92 -5.81 8.11
C ASN A 100 14.41 -5.92 6.67
N GLY A 101 14.57 -4.79 5.95
CA GLY A 101 15.04 -4.78 4.57
C GLY A 101 14.01 -5.28 3.56
N LYS A 102 12.74 -5.34 3.95
CA LYS A 102 11.62 -5.75 3.10
C LYS A 102 10.52 -4.71 3.18
N PHE A 103 9.56 -4.77 2.27
CA PHE A 103 8.49 -3.76 2.21
C PHE A 103 7.11 -4.40 2.08
N TYR A 104 6.17 -3.95 2.90
CA TYR A 104 4.75 -4.08 2.58
C TYR A 104 4.30 -2.83 1.81
N CYS A 105 3.10 -2.83 1.24
CA CYS A 105 2.70 -1.81 0.25
C CYS A 105 2.83 -0.37 0.75
N SER A 106 2.24 -0.03 1.88
CA SER A 106 2.30 1.35 2.40
C SER A 106 3.68 1.71 2.95
N GLN A 107 4.44 0.73 3.43
CA GLN A 107 5.82 0.94 3.88
C GLN A 107 6.72 1.37 2.72
N TYR A 108 6.57 0.73 1.56
CA TYR A 108 7.29 1.11 0.35
C TYR A 108 6.96 2.55 -0.07
N ILE A 109 5.66 2.88 -0.11
CA ILE A 109 5.23 4.24 -0.49
C ILE A 109 5.77 5.28 0.50
N ALA A 110 5.70 5.02 1.79
CA ALA A 110 6.20 5.95 2.81
C ALA A 110 7.72 6.12 2.74
N GLU A 111 8.45 5.09 2.33
CA GLU A 111 9.90 5.17 2.15
C GLU A 111 10.28 6.06 0.98
N ILE A 112 9.62 5.91 -0.17
CA ILE A 112 9.96 6.69 -1.37
C ILE A 112 9.37 8.10 -1.35
N LEU A 113 8.26 8.29 -0.63
CA LEU A 113 7.57 9.59 -0.49
C LEU A 113 7.39 9.88 1.00
N PRO A 114 8.41 10.44 1.67
CA PRO A 114 8.43 10.57 3.13
C PRO A 114 7.64 11.76 3.64
N ILE A 115 6.34 11.79 3.35
CA ILE A 115 5.42 12.86 3.77
C ILE A 115 4.40 12.38 4.81
N PHE A 116 4.42 11.10 5.18
CA PHE A 116 3.41 10.47 6.00
C PHE A 116 3.87 10.30 7.44
N ASP A 117 2.91 10.31 8.37
CA ASP A 117 3.17 9.99 9.77
C ASP A 117 3.37 8.49 9.93
N ILE A 118 4.23 8.11 10.87
CA ILE A 118 4.40 6.73 11.30
C ILE A 118 3.52 6.52 12.54
N VAL A 119 2.72 5.48 12.53
CA VAL A 119 1.72 5.23 13.58
C VAL A 119 1.93 3.86 14.22
N PRO A 120 1.46 3.64 15.46
CA PRO A 120 1.50 2.32 16.07
C PRO A 120 0.61 1.35 15.29
N MET A 121 1.13 0.16 14.99
CA MET A 121 0.36 -0.87 14.28
C MET A 121 -0.74 -1.44 15.15
N LYS A 122 -1.89 -1.71 14.52
CA LYS A 122 -3.05 -2.35 15.12
C LYS A 122 -3.45 -3.57 14.31
N PHE A 123 -3.97 -4.57 15.01
CA PHE A 123 -4.39 -5.84 14.40
C PHE A 123 -5.75 -6.28 14.96
N GLY A 124 -6.55 -5.33 15.42
CA GLY A 124 -7.84 -5.57 16.02
C GLY A 124 -9.01 -5.64 15.04
N ASP A 125 -10.18 -6.02 15.55
CA ASP A 125 -11.43 -6.09 14.79
C ASP A 125 -12.54 -5.21 15.38
N GLY A 126 -12.18 -4.33 16.31
CA GLY A 126 -13.12 -3.48 17.04
C GLY A 126 -13.63 -4.09 18.34
N GLU A 127 -13.56 -5.40 18.51
CA GLU A 127 -13.93 -6.11 19.74
C GLU A 127 -12.72 -6.67 20.46
N ASN A 128 -11.76 -7.21 19.70
CA ASN A 128 -10.52 -7.80 20.21
C ASN A 128 -9.32 -6.97 19.78
N GLU A 129 -8.33 -6.87 20.64
CA GLU A 129 -7.07 -6.18 20.33
C GLU A 129 -6.35 -6.84 19.14
N ILE A 130 -6.41 -8.17 19.05
CA ILE A 130 -5.88 -8.95 17.94
C ILE A 130 -7.01 -9.83 17.42
N SER A 131 -7.38 -9.66 16.14
CA SER A 131 -8.41 -10.46 15.51
C SER A 131 -7.98 -11.93 15.35
N ASP A 132 -8.94 -12.84 15.21
CA ASP A 132 -8.65 -14.26 15.00
C ASP A 132 -7.84 -14.49 13.72
N TYR A 133 -8.13 -13.73 12.66
CA TYR A 133 -7.37 -13.79 11.42
C TYR A 133 -5.89 -13.51 11.65
N TRP A 134 -5.56 -12.43 12.37
CA TRP A 134 -4.18 -12.05 12.62
C TRP A 134 -3.47 -12.99 13.59
N LYS A 135 -4.17 -13.54 14.58
CA LYS A 135 -3.61 -14.58 15.46
C LYS A 135 -3.13 -15.77 14.65
N LYS A 136 -3.98 -16.28 13.76
CA LYS A 136 -3.64 -17.41 12.88
C LYS A 136 -2.52 -17.06 11.92
N TYR A 137 -2.56 -15.87 11.32
CA TYR A 137 -1.56 -15.39 10.40
C TYR A 137 -0.15 -15.43 11.03
N TYR A 138 0.00 -14.87 12.22
CA TYR A 138 1.30 -14.82 12.90
C TYR A 138 1.71 -16.15 13.53
N GLU A 139 0.75 -16.97 13.93
CA GLU A 139 1.02 -18.33 14.36
C GLU A 139 1.66 -19.15 13.23
N GLU A 140 1.15 -19.03 12.03
CA GLU A 140 1.71 -19.69 10.83
C GLU A 140 3.10 -19.15 10.47
N LEU A 141 3.34 -17.85 10.66
CA LEU A 141 4.66 -17.24 10.45
C LEU A 141 5.68 -17.60 11.52
N GLY A 142 5.23 -17.99 12.70
CA GLY A 142 6.11 -18.34 13.82
C GLY A 142 6.74 -17.14 14.51
N VAL A 143 6.14 -15.94 14.42
CA VAL A 143 6.61 -14.73 15.09
C VAL A 143 5.46 -14.04 15.82
N PRO A 144 5.75 -13.25 16.88
CA PRO A 144 4.69 -12.51 17.58
C PRO A 144 3.99 -11.50 16.70
N VAL A 145 2.75 -11.14 17.03
CA VAL A 145 2.02 -10.06 16.36
C VAL A 145 2.68 -8.72 16.73
N PRO A 146 3.10 -7.88 15.75
CA PRO A 146 3.83 -6.65 16.04
C PRO A 146 2.91 -5.49 16.46
N VAL A 147 2.00 -5.72 17.40
CA VAL A 147 1.12 -4.68 17.94
C VAL A 147 1.94 -3.55 18.53
N GLY A 148 1.62 -2.32 18.16
CA GLY A 148 2.29 -1.13 18.68
C GLY A 148 3.62 -0.80 18.02
N GLN A 149 4.15 -1.64 17.14
CA GLN A 149 5.36 -1.32 16.40
C GLN A 149 5.09 -0.18 15.40
N PRO A 150 6.10 0.67 15.11
CA PRO A 150 5.91 1.77 14.17
C PRO A 150 5.64 1.26 12.76
N GLY A 151 4.66 1.85 12.09
CA GLY A 151 4.29 1.45 10.75
C GLY A 151 3.34 2.40 10.06
N THR A 152 2.82 1.95 8.94
CA THR A 152 1.84 2.66 8.12
C THR A 152 0.80 1.66 7.62
N ASN A 153 -0.29 2.18 7.07
CA ASN A 153 -1.26 1.36 6.36
C ASN A 153 -1.92 2.19 5.25
N PRO A 154 -2.49 1.54 4.21
CA PRO A 154 -3.06 2.28 3.09
C PRO A 154 -4.17 3.26 3.48
N GLY A 155 -5.08 2.87 4.34
CA GLY A 155 -6.17 3.74 4.80
C GLY A 155 -5.66 4.99 5.51
N GLN A 156 -4.62 4.85 6.33
CA GLN A 156 -3.98 5.96 7.03
C GLN A 156 -3.28 6.91 6.05
N LEU A 157 -2.55 6.39 5.06
CA LEU A 157 -1.91 7.23 4.06
C LEU A 157 -2.95 8.06 3.29
N ALA A 158 -4.07 7.45 2.91
CA ALA A 158 -5.13 8.15 2.17
C ALA A 158 -5.78 9.29 2.97
N LYS A 159 -5.68 9.27 4.30
CA LYS A 159 -6.22 10.33 5.18
C LYS A 159 -5.27 11.51 5.34
N SER A 160 -4.06 11.46 4.78
CA SER A 160 -3.11 12.56 4.88
C SER A 160 -3.68 13.85 4.29
N GLU A 161 -3.59 14.95 5.04
CA GLU A 161 -4.01 16.27 4.57
C GLU A 161 -3.18 16.79 3.40
N LYS A 162 -2.00 16.21 3.20
CA LYS A 162 -1.11 16.56 2.08
C LYS A 162 -1.58 15.99 0.75
N LEU A 163 -2.43 14.96 0.77
CA LEU A 163 -2.97 14.35 -0.45
C LEU A 163 -4.31 14.95 -0.82
N HIS A 164 -4.51 15.11 -2.13
CA HIS A 164 -5.79 15.52 -2.69
C HIS A 164 -6.43 14.33 -3.38
N TYR A 165 -7.65 14.00 -3.02
CA TYR A 165 -8.44 12.99 -3.75
C TYR A 165 -8.81 13.53 -5.12
N ILE A 166 -8.51 12.79 -6.18
CA ILE A 166 -8.80 13.20 -7.55
C ILE A 166 -10.12 12.60 -8.01
N ARG A 167 -10.17 11.28 -8.15
CA ARG A 167 -11.39 10.55 -8.51
C ARG A 167 -11.12 9.05 -8.52
N LYS A 168 -12.20 8.28 -8.65
CA LYS A 168 -12.14 6.86 -8.94
C LYS A 168 -11.67 6.66 -10.40
N LEU A 169 -10.77 5.72 -10.62
CA LEU A 169 -10.31 5.38 -11.95
C LEU A 169 -11.36 4.53 -12.66
N ASP A 170 -11.75 4.95 -13.85
CA ASP A 170 -12.64 4.19 -14.73
C ASP A 170 -11.80 3.32 -15.68
N TYR A 171 -12.10 2.00 -15.74
CA TYR A 171 -11.39 1.07 -16.65
C TYR A 171 -12.25 -0.13 -17.01
#